data_e40abb9b353995c64524f29a1156d694
#
_entry.id   e40abb9b353995c64524f29a1156d694
#
_cell.length_a   1.000
_cell.length_b   1.000
_cell.length_c   1.000
_cell.angle_alpha   90.00
_cell.angle_beta   90.00
_cell.angle_gamma   90.00
#
_symmetry.space_group_name_H-M   'P 1'
#
loop_
_entity.id
_entity.type
_entity.pdbx_description
1 polymer ?
#
loop_
_entity_poly.entity_id
_entity_poly.type
_entity_poly.pdbx_seq_one_letter_code
_entity_poly.pdbx_strand_id
1 'polypeptide(L)'
;MQKTITPIDNTVYVEREYHSNKIEPTINNSLKAQKNWENLNVSERVELLKNFVDDFLSRSDAIGEELSRQIGRPISQVTGELNGFKERADYMLSIAEKKLADIDVTKDNNFKSFIKRRALGVVFVIAPWNYPYLVAVNSIIPAMAAGNTVILKHSAQTPLCAEQLYQSAKKNIARRCF
;
A
#
# COMPACT_ATOMS: atom_id res chain seq x y z
N MET A 1 -17.00 -16.88 -7.95
CA MET A 1 -16.25 -16.29 -9.08
C MET A 1 -16.63 -14.84 -9.23
N GLN A 2 -15.65 -13.94 -9.31
CA GLN A 2 -15.84 -12.50 -9.55
C GLN A 2 -15.52 -12.19 -10.99
N LYS A 3 -16.37 -11.39 -11.64
CA LYS A 3 -16.13 -10.88 -12.99
C LYS A 3 -16.13 -9.35 -12.95
N THR A 4 -15.14 -8.76 -13.59
CA THR A 4 -15.09 -7.32 -13.87
C THR A 4 -15.44 -7.10 -15.32
N ILE A 5 -16.51 -6.38 -15.57
CA ILE A 5 -16.96 -6.01 -16.91
C ILE A 5 -16.31 -4.68 -17.27
N THR A 6 -15.63 -4.62 -18.41
CA THR A 6 -15.11 -3.35 -18.91
C THR A 6 -16.24 -2.49 -19.48
N PRO A 7 -16.33 -1.20 -19.10
CA PRO A 7 -17.33 -0.30 -19.67
C PRO A 7 -17.03 0.14 -21.12
N ILE A 8 -15.90 -0.28 -21.69
CA ILE A 8 -15.51 0.08 -23.06
C ILE A 8 -16.36 -0.64 -24.09
N ASP A 9 -16.54 -1.96 -23.90
CA ASP A 9 -17.24 -2.83 -24.85
C ASP A 9 -18.17 -3.84 -24.18
N ASN A 10 -18.38 -3.74 -22.87
CA ASN A 10 -19.19 -4.64 -22.04
C ASN A 10 -18.74 -6.11 -22.03
N THR A 11 -17.48 -6.38 -22.34
CA THR A 11 -16.90 -7.72 -22.22
C THR A 11 -16.36 -8.00 -20.83
N VAL A 12 -16.16 -9.27 -20.49
CA VAL A 12 -15.48 -9.68 -19.26
C VAL A 12 -13.99 -9.41 -19.43
N TYR A 13 -13.46 -8.46 -18.65
CA TYR A 13 -12.04 -8.08 -18.69
C TYR A 13 -11.19 -8.86 -17.69
N VAL A 14 -11.73 -9.10 -16.48
CA VAL A 14 -11.03 -9.85 -15.44
C VAL A 14 -11.96 -10.87 -14.80
N GLU A 15 -11.49 -12.08 -14.62
CA GLU A 15 -12.12 -13.12 -13.79
C GLU A 15 -11.20 -13.54 -12.66
N ARG A 16 -11.74 -13.67 -11.46
CA ARG A 16 -11.00 -14.17 -10.28
C ARG A 16 -11.90 -15.09 -9.46
N GLU A 17 -11.32 -16.18 -8.98
CA GLU A 17 -11.97 -17.05 -8.03
C GLU A 17 -11.72 -16.57 -6.60
N TYR A 18 -12.74 -16.71 -5.76
CA TYR A 18 -12.59 -16.48 -4.33
C TYR A 18 -12.20 -17.78 -3.63
N HIS A 19 -11.13 -17.71 -2.87
CA HIS A 19 -10.61 -18.81 -2.09
C HIS A 19 -10.67 -18.47 -0.59
N SER A 20 -11.81 -18.75 0.05
CA SER A 20 -12.01 -18.46 1.48
C SER A 20 -10.96 -19.16 2.37
N ASN A 21 -10.47 -20.33 1.96
CA ASN A 21 -9.41 -21.06 2.64
C ASN A 21 -8.04 -20.37 2.61
N LYS A 22 -7.86 -19.31 1.81
CA LYS A 22 -6.63 -18.49 1.78
C LYS A 22 -6.67 -17.31 2.75
N ILE A 23 -7.80 -16.97 3.33
CA ILE A 23 -7.94 -15.79 4.21
C ILE A 23 -7.06 -15.94 5.44
N GLU A 24 -7.26 -17.02 6.20
CA GLU A 24 -6.49 -17.27 7.43
C GLU A 24 -4.98 -17.42 7.19
N PRO A 25 -4.51 -18.19 6.20
CA PRO A 25 -3.09 -18.21 5.84
C PRO A 25 -2.53 -16.83 5.48
N THR A 26 -3.29 -15.99 4.77
CA THR A 26 -2.85 -14.63 4.43
C THR A 26 -2.66 -13.78 5.69
N ILE A 27 -3.62 -13.83 6.63
CA ILE A 27 -3.51 -13.12 7.91
C ILE A 27 -2.29 -13.60 8.70
N ASN A 28 -2.11 -14.90 8.82
CA ASN A 28 -0.99 -15.49 9.56
C ASN A 28 0.37 -15.14 8.95
N ASN A 29 0.48 -15.16 7.63
CA ASN A 29 1.70 -14.73 6.93
C ASN A 29 1.97 -13.24 7.14
N SER A 30 0.92 -12.39 7.09
CA SER A 30 1.05 -10.96 7.35
C SER A 30 1.50 -10.66 8.78
N LEU A 31 1.02 -11.44 9.77
CA LEU A 31 1.46 -11.32 11.16
C LEU A 31 2.94 -11.71 11.34
N LYS A 32 3.39 -12.77 10.65
CA LYS A 32 4.81 -13.16 10.65
C LYS A 32 5.71 -12.10 10.01
N ALA A 33 5.31 -11.62 8.83
CA ALA A 33 6.03 -10.58 8.11
C ALA A 33 6.10 -9.27 8.91
N GLN A 34 5.05 -8.93 9.65
CA GLN A 34 4.99 -7.72 10.46
C GLN A 34 6.08 -7.70 11.55
N LYS A 35 6.35 -8.82 12.19
CA LYS A 35 7.41 -8.91 13.22
C LYS A 35 8.79 -8.57 12.65
N ASN A 36 9.08 -8.98 11.42
CA ASN A 36 10.34 -8.64 10.77
C ASN A 36 10.35 -7.17 10.30
N TRP A 37 9.21 -6.68 9.81
CA TRP A 37 9.06 -5.33 9.30
C TRP A 37 9.16 -4.27 10.40
N GLU A 38 8.56 -4.48 11.57
CA GLU A 38 8.63 -3.54 12.68
C GLU A 38 10.03 -3.42 13.30
N ASN A 39 10.89 -4.45 13.12
CA ASN A 39 12.27 -4.43 13.61
C ASN A 39 13.19 -3.52 12.78
N LEU A 40 12.80 -3.18 11.55
CA LEU A 40 13.50 -2.18 10.75
C LEU A 40 13.30 -0.80 11.38
N ASN A 41 14.31 0.06 11.36
CA ASN A 41 14.12 1.45 11.77
C ASN A 41 13.27 2.22 10.73
N VAL A 42 12.80 3.41 11.08
CA VAL A 42 11.89 4.18 10.21
C VAL A 42 12.56 4.55 8.89
N SER A 43 13.86 4.93 8.91
CA SER A 43 14.60 5.31 7.69
C SER A 43 14.75 4.14 6.72
N GLU A 44 15.01 2.93 7.22
CA GLU A 44 15.09 1.73 6.39
C GLU A 44 13.72 1.42 5.73
N ARG A 45 12.63 1.54 6.49
CA ARG A 45 11.29 1.37 5.93
C ARG A 45 10.97 2.42 4.87
N VAL A 46 11.34 3.67 5.12
CA VAL A 46 11.16 4.79 4.17
C VAL A 46 11.90 4.53 2.87
N GLU A 47 13.16 4.07 2.92
CA GLU A 47 13.95 3.73 1.72
C GLU A 47 13.28 2.62 0.91
N LEU A 48 12.88 1.53 1.56
CA LEU A 48 12.18 0.42 0.89
C LEU A 48 10.85 0.84 0.27
N LEU A 49 10.12 1.74 0.94
CA LEU A 49 8.86 2.27 0.42
C LEU A 49 9.07 3.23 -0.75
N LYS A 50 10.17 4.01 -0.78
CA LYS A 50 10.55 4.81 -1.96
C LYS A 50 10.81 3.90 -3.16
N ASN A 51 11.61 2.85 -2.97
CA ASN A 51 11.88 1.87 -4.03
C ASN A 51 10.59 1.18 -4.54
N PHE A 52 9.66 0.89 -3.64
CA PHE A 52 8.33 0.38 -3.99
C PHE A 52 7.54 1.37 -4.85
N VAL A 53 7.51 2.65 -4.48
CA VAL A 53 6.82 3.71 -5.24
C VAL A 53 7.44 3.89 -6.62
N ASP A 54 8.77 3.93 -6.71
CA ASP A 54 9.49 4.10 -7.97
C ASP A 54 9.27 2.91 -8.91
N ASP A 55 9.33 1.67 -8.41
CA ASP A 55 9.04 0.47 -9.20
C ASP A 55 7.59 0.44 -9.69
N PHE A 56 6.64 0.83 -8.84
CA PHE A 56 5.23 0.93 -9.22
C PHE A 56 5.05 1.93 -10.37
N LEU A 57 5.62 3.12 -10.25
CA LEU A 57 5.50 4.20 -11.24
C LEU A 57 6.30 3.94 -12.52
N SER A 58 7.33 3.10 -12.48
CA SER A 58 8.05 2.69 -13.69
C SER A 58 7.18 1.93 -14.70
N ARG A 59 6.03 1.45 -14.27
CA ARG A 59 5.03 0.73 -15.08
C ARG A 59 3.76 1.55 -15.32
N SER A 60 3.83 2.89 -15.19
CA SER A 60 2.68 3.80 -15.26
C SER A 60 1.83 3.64 -16.52
N ASP A 61 2.44 3.42 -17.68
CA ASP A 61 1.71 3.27 -18.94
C ASP A 61 0.83 2.01 -18.94
N ALA A 62 1.40 0.87 -18.55
CA ALA A 62 0.65 -0.39 -18.47
C ALA A 62 -0.43 -0.34 -17.38
N ILE A 63 -0.12 0.24 -16.22
CA ILE A 63 -1.06 0.46 -15.12
C ILE A 63 -2.20 1.38 -15.58
N GLY A 64 -1.87 2.40 -16.36
CA GLY A 64 -2.83 3.35 -16.90
C GLY A 64 -3.82 2.70 -17.87
N GLU A 65 -3.32 1.87 -18.77
CA GLU A 65 -4.15 1.11 -19.70
C GLU A 65 -5.09 0.15 -18.96
N GLU A 66 -4.56 -0.63 -18.01
CA GLU A 66 -5.37 -1.54 -17.20
C GLU A 66 -6.46 -0.80 -16.43
N LEU A 67 -6.14 0.35 -15.84
CA LEU A 67 -7.11 1.15 -15.11
C LEU A 67 -8.20 1.68 -16.03
N SER A 68 -7.84 2.18 -17.22
CA SER A 68 -8.81 2.63 -18.23
C SER A 68 -9.76 1.50 -18.61
N ARG A 69 -9.27 0.29 -18.83
CA ARG A 69 -10.09 -0.89 -19.14
C ARG A 69 -11.02 -1.29 -18.01
N GLN A 70 -10.59 -1.17 -16.75
CA GLN A 70 -11.41 -1.55 -15.60
C GLN A 70 -12.57 -0.59 -15.33
N ILE A 71 -12.37 0.73 -15.50
CA ILE A 71 -13.35 1.74 -15.09
C ILE A 71 -13.81 2.69 -16.21
N GLY A 72 -13.27 2.58 -17.42
CA GLY A 72 -13.62 3.46 -18.55
C GLY A 72 -13.08 4.88 -18.43
N ARG A 73 -12.15 5.14 -17.55
CA ARG A 73 -11.51 6.46 -17.44
C ARG A 73 -10.67 6.74 -18.69
N PRO A 74 -10.76 7.93 -19.30
CA PRO A 74 -9.89 8.30 -20.40
C PRO A 74 -8.41 8.16 -19.99
N ILE A 75 -7.60 7.54 -20.85
CA ILE A 75 -6.18 7.29 -20.59
C ILE A 75 -5.42 8.56 -20.22
N SER A 76 -5.77 9.69 -20.85
CA SER A 76 -5.18 11.00 -20.55
C SER A 76 -5.41 11.51 -19.13
N GLN A 77 -6.39 10.97 -18.41
CA GLN A 77 -6.71 11.37 -17.03
C GLN A 77 -6.01 10.46 -16.00
N VAL A 78 -5.51 9.30 -16.42
CA VAL A 78 -4.87 8.34 -15.50
C VAL A 78 -3.54 8.88 -14.97
N THR A 79 -2.79 9.58 -15.81
CA THR A 79 -1.52 10.21 -15.41
C THR A 79 -1.69 11.13 -14.20
N GLY A 80 -2.81 11.87 -14.12
CA GLY A 80 -3.13 12.72 -12.97
C GLY A 80 -3.29 11.92 -11.67
N GLU A 81 -3.90 10.74 -11.71
CA GLU A 81 -4.03 9.88 -10.53
C GLU A 81 -2.68 9.32 -10.08
N LEU A 82 -1.84 8.85 -11.01
CA LEU A 82 -0.53 8.30 -10.69
C LEU A 82 0.43 9.39 -10.17
N ASN A 83 0.37 10.60 -10.71
CA ASN A 83 1.11 11.75 -10.19
C ASN A 83 0.66 12.08 -8.76
N GLY A 84 -0.64 12.10 -8.50
CA GLY A 84 -1.18 12.32 -7.16
C GLY A 84 -0.82 11.19 -6.18
N PHE A 85 -0.75 9.93 -6.65
CA PHE A 85 -0.23 8.81 -5.86
C PHE A 85 1.21 9.09 -5.42
N LYS A 86 2.08 9.48 -6.39
CA LYS A 86 3.48 9.82 -6.11
C LYS A 86 3.62 10.96 -5.12
N GLU A 87 2.95 12.07 -5.37
CA GLU A 87 3.00 13.27 -4.52
C GLU A 87 2.64 12.95 -3.07
N ARG A 88 1.57 12.19 -2.85
CA ARG A 88 1.15 11.80 -1.51
C ARG A 88 2.11 10.84 -0.85
N ALA A 89 2.62 9.85 -1.59
CA ALA A 89 3.61 8.92 -1.07
C ALA A 89 4.88 9.66 -0.65
N ASP A 90 5.43 10.50 -1.52
CA ASP A 90 6.65 11.28 -1.26
C ASP A 90 6.48 12.19 -0.04
N TYR A 91 5.34 12.88 0.06
CA TYR A 91 5.07 13.73 1.22
C TYR A 91 5.04 12.92 2.52
N MET A 92 4.27 11.82 2.57
CA MET A 92 4.16 11.00 3.77
C MET A 92 5.50 10.38 4.17
N LEU A 93 6.30 9.94 3.19
CA LEU A 93 7.63 9.39 3.45
C LEU A 93 8.61 10.46 3.94
N SER A 94 8.52 11.69 3.41
CA SER A 94 9.40 12.79 3.83
C SER A 94 9.21 13.21 5.28
N ILE A 95 8.01 13.05 5.83
CA ILE A 95 7.70 13.44 7.21
C ILE A 95 7.75 12.26 8.19
N ALA A 96 7.90 11.02 7.71
CA ALA A 96 7.72 9.80 8.51
C ALA A 96 8.65 9.74 9.72
N GLU A 97 9.96 9.97 9.55
CA GLU A 97 10.93 9.92 10.64
C GLU A 97 10.57 10.92 11.75
N LYS A 98 10.27 12.16 11.37
CA LYS A 98 9.90 13.21 12.33
C LYS A 98 8.60 12.89 13.07
N LYS A 99 7.59 12.36 12.35
CA LYS A 99 6.26 12.09 12.91
C LYS A 99 6.19 10.80 13.72
N LEU A 100 7.10 9.87 13.49
CA LEU A 100 7.18 8.60 14.21
C LEU A 100 8.23 8.60 15.34
N ALA A 101 9.03 9.66 15.44
CA ALA A 101 10.01 9.82 16.52
C ALA A 101 9.35 9.79 17.90
N ASP A 102 10.10 9.31 18.89
CA ASP A 102 9.70 9.34 20.28
C ASP A 102 9.53 10.80 20.75
N ILE A 103 8.53 11.05 21.60
CA ILE A 103 8.27 12.35 22.19
C ILE A 103 8.85 12.35 23.60
N ASP A 104 9.89 13.16 23.83
CA ASP A 104 10.46 13.35 25.16
C ASP A 104 9.46 14.16 26.02
N VAL A 105 9.10 13.61 27.17
CA VAL A 105 8.21 14.22 28.18
C VAL A 105 8.87 14.23 29.56
N THR A 106 10.19 14.16 29.59
CA THR A 106 10.99 14.19 30.81
C THR A 106 10.79 15.50 31.59
N LYS A 107 10.40 15.40 32.88
CA LYS A 107 10.12 16.55 33.74
C LYS A 107 11.17 16.76 34.79
N ASP A 108 11.94 15.73 35.14
CA ASP A 108 13.02 15.82 36.10
C ASP A 108 14.25 15.04 35.64
N ASN A 109 15.39 15.24 36.29
CA ASN A 109 16.66 14.65 35.87
C ASN A 109 16.87 13.21 36.36
N ASN A 110 15.97 12.65 37.17
CA ASN A 110 16.14 11.34 37.76
C ASN A 110 15.62 10.23 36.85
N PHE A 111 14.63 10.57 35.99
CA PHE A 111 13.99 9.59 35.08
C PHE A 111 13.81 10.17 33.68
N LYS A 112 14.23 9.41 32.66
CA LYS A 112 13.96 9.73 31.27
C LYS A 112 12.60 9.18 30.90
N SER A 113 11.65 10.04 30.55
CA SER A 113 10.28 9.70 30.21
C SER A 113 9.98 10.07 28.75
N PHE A 114 9.37 9.18 27.99
CA PHE A 114 9.02 9.45 26.60
C PHE A 114 7.77 8.67 26.16
N ILE A 115 7.07 9.21 25.18
CA ILE A 115 5.96 8.54 24.50
C ILE A 115 6.49 7.91 23.22
N LYS A 116 6.37 6.58 23.11
CA LYS A 116 6.81 5.81 21.96
C LYS A 116 5.62 5.39 21.11
N ARG A 117 5.74 5.60 19.79
CA ARG A 117 4.76 5.08 18.83
C ARG A 117 5.12 3.64 18.45
N ARG A 118 4.13 2.75 18.46
CA ARG A 118 4.30 1.33 18.10
C ARG A 118 3.38 0.97 16.95
N ALA A 119 3.81 0.01 16.12
CA ALA A 119 2.98 -0.58 15.11
C ALA A 119 1.77 -1.31 15.74
N LEU A 120 0.61 -1.22 15.11
CA LEU A 120 -0.60 -1.95 15.52
C LEU A 120 -0.56 -3.42 15.10
N GLY A 121 0.21 -3.75 14.06
CA GLY A 121 0.33 -5.09 13.52
C GLY A 121 -0.07 -5.17 12.05
N VAL A 122 -1.17 -5.84 11.74
CA VAL A 122 -1.71 -5.98 10.39
C VAL A 122 -2.86 -4.99 10.19
N VAL A 123 -2.77 -4.16 9.16
CA VAL A 123 -3.80 -3.19 8.80
C VAL A 123 -4.58 -3.70 7.59
N PHE A 124 -5.90 -3.83 7.73
CA PHE A 124 -6.78 -4.18 6.62
C PHE A 124 -7.30 -2.91 5.93
N VAL A 125 -6.96 -2.75 4.65
CA VAL A 125 -7.35 -1.58 3.84
C VAL A 125 -8.37 -2.01 2.80
N ILE A 126 -9.52 -1.32 2.76
CA ILE A 126 -10.54 -1.48 1.72
C ILE A 126 -10.50 -0.23 0.84
N ALA A 127 -10.10 -0.39 -0.43
CA ALA A 127 -9.96 0.71 -1.38
C ALA A 127 -11.11 0.74 -2.40
N PRO A 128 -11.58 1.95 -2.78
CA PRO A 128 -12.66 2.14 -3.74
C PRO A 128 -12.19 1.97 -5.20
N TRP A 129 -13.14 2.05 -6.13
CA TRP A 129 -12.90 1.91 -7.56
C TRP A 129 -12.65 3.24 -8.30
N ASN A 130 -13.17 4.35 -7.77
CA ASN A 130 -13.21 5.63 -8.48
C ASN A 130 -11.84 6.34 -8.60
N TYR A 131 -11.00 6.24 -7.57
CA TYR A 131 -9.60 6.68 -7.54
C TYR A 131 -8.77 5.63 -6.79
N PRO A 132 -8.62 4.41 -7.36
CA PRO A 132 -8.14 3.25 -6.62
C PRO A 132 -6.74 3.43 -6.05
N TYR A 133 -5.82 3.99 -6.80
CA TYR A 133 -4.45 4.22 -6.34
C TYR A 133 -4.34 5.45 -5.43
N LEU A 134 -4.98 6.56 -5.82
CA LEU A 134 -4.92 7.82 -5.09
C LEU A 134 -5.56 7.72 -3.68
N VAL A 135 -6.56 6.86 -3.51
CA VAL A 135 -7.16 6.62 -2.19
C VAL A 135 -6.35 5.62 -1.39
N ALA A 136 -5.92 4.52 -2.02
CA ALA A 136 -5.17 3.47 -1.34
C ALA A 136 -3.85 3.97 -0.74
N VAL A 137 -3.13 4.86 -1.42
CA VAL A 137 -1.83 5.39 -0.97
C VAL A 137 -1.91 6.05 0.41
N ASN A 138 -3.02 6.73 0.72
CA ASN A 138 -3.22 7.44 1.99
C ASN A 138 -3.28 6.49 3.21
N SER A 139 -3.57 5.22 2.98
CA SER A 139 -3.60 4.21 4.05
C SER A 139 -2.38 3.30 4.01
N ILE A 140 -1.93 2.88 2.82
CA ILE A 140 -0.84 1.91 2.65
C ILE A 140 0.49 2.51 3.13
N ILE A 141 0.87 3.66 2.59
CA ILE A 141 2.19 4.25 2.86
C ILE A 141 2.37 4.59 4.34
N PRO A 142 1.46 5.34 4.99
CA PRO A 142 1.66 5.68 6.40
C PRO A 142 1.56 4.46 7.32
N ALA A 143 0.70 3.47 7.02
CA ALA A 143 0.64 2.24 7.81
C ALA A 143 1.97 1.48 7.76
N MET A 144 2.54 1.30 6.56
CA MET A 144 3.80 0.58 6.38
C MET A 144 4.98 1.37 6.95
N ALA A 145 5.05 2.68 6.76
CA ALA A 145 6.09 3.52 7.38
C ALA A 145 6.07 3.43 8.91
N ALA A 146 4.89 3.29 9.52
CA ALA A 146 4.72 3.12 10.96
C ALA A 146 5.05 1.70 11.47
N GLY A 147 5.48 0.78 10.59
CA GLY A 147 5.89 -0.58 10.96
C GLY A 147 4.79 -1.63 10.90
N ASN A 148 3.62 -1.31 10.33
CA ASN A 148 2.56 -2.26 10.10
C ASN A 148 2.74 -2.97 8.75
N THR A 149 2.16 -4.17 8.62
CA THR A 149 1.89 -4.79 7.32
C THR A 149 0.48 -4.48 6.86
N VAL A 150 0.23 -4.59 5.56
CA VAL A 150 -1.06 -4.23 4.96
C VAL A 150 -1.63 -5.41 4.20
N ILE A 151 -2.90 -5.74 4.47
CA ILE A 151 -3.73 -6.57 3.61
C ILE A 151 -4.65 -5.62 2.84
N LEU A 152 -4.50 -5.57 1.52
CA LEU A 152 -5.26 -4.68 0.66
C LEU A 152 -6.38 -5.44 -0.06
N LYS A 153 -7.61 -5.01 0.13
CA LYS A 153 -8.78 -5.47 -0.64
C LYS A 153 -9.28 -4.34 -1.52
N HIS A 154 -9.03 -4.43 -2.83
CA HIS A 154 -9.64 -3.49 -3.78
C HIS A 154 -11.11 -3.78 -4.07
N SER A 155 -11.80 -2.81 -4.70
CA SER A 155 -13.13 -2.99 -5.25
C SER A 155 -13.16 -4.14 -6.26
N ALA A 156 -14.30 -4.82 -6.35
CA ALA A 156 -14.56 -5.83 -7.39
C ALA A 156 -14.44 -5.26 -8.81
N GLN A 157 -14.64 -3.94 -8.98
CA GLN A 157 -14.48 -3.26 -10.26
C GLN A 157 -13.02 -3.02 -10.65
N THR A 158 -12.10 -2.96 -9.66
CA THR A 158 -10.67 -2.66 -9.89
C THR A 158 -9.74 -3.69 -9.22
N PRO A 159 -9.91 -5.00 -9.48
CA PRO A 159 -9.13 -6.02 -8.79
C PRO A 159 -7.64 -5.97 -9.15
N LEU A 160 -7.29 -5.59 -10.39
CA LEU A 160 -5.90 -5.52 -10.84
C LEU A 160 -5.11 -4.43 -10.11
N CYS A 161 -5.76 -3.40 -9.56
CA CYS A 161 -5.05 -2.36 -8.83
C CYS A 161 -4.30 -2.90 -7.60
N ALA A 162 -4.88 -3.86 -6.86
CA ALA A 162 -4.17 -4.52 -5.77
C ALA A 162 -3.01 -5.38 -6.29
N GLU A 163 -3.22 -6.06 -7.41
CA GLU A 163 -2.22 -6.94 -8.01
C GLU A 163 -0.99 -6.13 -8.47
N GLN A 164 -1.17 -4.94 -9.07
CA GLN A 164 -0.09 -4.06 -9.48
C GLN A 164 0.72 -3.53 -8.28
N LEU A 165 0.06 -3.11 -7.21
CA LEU A 165 0.72 -2.71 -5.98
C LEU A 165 1.48 -3.89 -5.34
N TYR A 166 0.86 -5.09 -5.31
CA TYR A 166 1.50 -6.29 -4.77
C TYR A 166 2.75 -6.70 -5.55
N GLN A 167 2.77 -6.58 -6.88
CA GLN A 167 3.95 -6.89 -7.70
C GLN A 167 5.16 -6.04 -7.28
N SER A 168 4.98 -4.73 -7.09
CA SER A 168 6.04 -3.84 -6.63
C SER A 168 6.44 -4.09 -5.17
N ALA A 169 5.48 -4.40 -4.31
CA ALA A 169 5.75 -4.77 -2.92
C ALA A 169 6.58 -6.08 -2.83
N LYS A 170 6.21 -7.09 -3.61
CA LYS A 170 6.92 -8.37 -3.68
C LYS A 170 8.37 -8.18 -4.11
N LYS A 171 8.65 -7.30 -5.05
CA LYS A 171 10.00 -7.05 -5.56
C LYS A 171 10.88 -6.30 -4.55
N ASN A 172 10.33 -5.29 -3.88
CA ASN A 172 11.10 -4.32 -3.11
C ASN A 172 11.04 -4.53 -1.59
N ILE A 173 9.96 -5.12 -1.10
CA ILE A 173 9.68 -5.22 0.34
C ILE A 173 9.74 -6.67 0.83
N ALA A 174 9.12 -7.61 0.11
CA ALA A 174 8.96 -8.99 0.57
C ALA A 174 10.29 -9.71 0.82
N ARG A 175 11.37 -9.38 0.09
CA ARG A 175 12.70 -9.99 0.29
C ARG A 175 13.31 -9.75 1.68
N ARG A 176 12.80 -8.79 2.45
CA ARG A 176 13.26 -8.48 3.81
C ARG A 176 12.24 -8.84 4.90
N CYS A 177 11.02 -9.23 4.49
CA CYS A 177 9.95 -9.61 5.41
C CYS A 177 9.69 -11.14 5.47
N PHE A 178 10.30 -11.92 4.56
CA PHE A 178 10.20 -13.38 4.50
C PHE A 178 11.52 -14.07 4.77
#